data_f4172f0f0d7e5bb790dd89c1b8a98946
#
_entry.id   f4172f0f0d7e5bb790dd89c1b8a98946
#
_cell.length_a   1.000
_cell.length_b   1.000
_cell.length_c   1.000
_cell.angle_alpha   90.00
_cell.angle_beta   90.00
_cell.angle_gamma   90.00
#
_symmetry.space_group_name_H-M   'P 1'
#
loop_
_entity.id
_entity.type
_entity.pdbx_description
1 polymer ?
#
loop_
_entity_poly.entity_id
_entity_poly.type
_entity_poly.pdbx_seq_one_letter_code
_entity_poly.pdbx_strand_id
1 'polypeptide(L)'
;MNEKEPLIDLLIHDLTGPLSIVLASVNSLLNKEDKYGPITDLQRKTLERILRNSQKAQDFLHEMIEVYRSEEGLFRKEHCLIEQILRESLIDALGLIEPHIAEELCSTSQGNEFQDILKENGIFTEVTGRYSASPFFHDQKKVQQILRNLITNALKYRRKRMKVAIHGDMDLIISVEDDGTGIPKEKQDYIFTRFFRMKDKTHADIGGLGFGLSCVKALVETMKGEIILVSGEGTGTCLTVRIPPLE
;
A
#
# COMPACT_ATOMS: atom_id res chain seq x y z
N MET A 1 -11.06 -7.71 28.93
CA MET A 1 -9.66 -7.31 28.68
C MET A 1 -8.99 -8.52 28.05
N ASN A 2 -8.62 -8.41 26.78
CA ASN A 2 -8.07 -9.54 26.02
C ASN A 2 -6.58 -9.68 26.37
N GLU A 3 -6.19 -10.81 26.96
CA GLU A 3 -4.78 -11.13 27.31
C GLU A 3 -3.83 -11.21 26.09
N LYS A 4 -4.34 -11.06 24.88
CA LYS A 4 -3.56 -11.12 23.63
C LYS A 4 -2.91 -9.78 23.21
N GLU A 5 -3.42 -8.63 23.67
CA GLU A 5 -2.89 -7.30 23.36
C GLU A 5 -1.42 -7.10 23.81
N PRO A 6 -1.06 -7.42 25.05
CA PRO A 6 0.31 -7.19 25.53
C PRO A 6 1.35 -8.06 24.80
N LEU A 7 0.97 -9.25 24.32
CA LEU A 7 1.90 -10.19 23.69
C LEU A 7 2.33 -9.72 22.30
N ILE A 8 1.41 -9.16 21.51
CA ILE A 8 1.73 -8.71 20.15
C ILE A 8 2.50 -7.40 20.16
N ASP A 9 2.11 -6.43 21.00
CA ASP A 9 2.88 -5.20 21.17
C ASP A 9 4.31 -5.49 21.67
N LEU A 10 4.46 -6.46 22.55
CA LEU A 10 5.76 -6.93 23.03
C LEU A 10 6.57 -7.57 21.89
N LEU A 11 5.98 -8.48 21.13
CA LEU A 11 6.64 -9.13 19.99
C LEU A 11 7.06 -8.12 18.92
N ILE A 12 6.22 -7.10 18.67
CA ILE A 12 6.51 -6.02 17.75
C ILE A 12 7.74 -5.24 18.20
N HIS A 13 7.75 -4.79 19.46
CA HIS A 13 8.86 -4.06 20.05
C HIS A 13 10.15 -4.89 19.97
N ASP A 14 10.09 -6.16 20.35
CA ASP A 14 11.23 -7.05 20.43
C ASP A 14 11.79 -7.46 19.05
N LEU A 15 10.98 -7.44 17.99
CA LEU A 15 11.42 -7.70 16.63
C LEU A 15 11.83 -6.44 15.87
N THR A 16 11.17 -5.31 16.11
CA THR A 16 11.47 -4.05 15.42
C THR A 16 12.83 -3.48 15.83
N GLY A 17 13.19 -3.61 17.11
CA GLY A 17 14.46 -3.13 17.63
C GLY A 17 15.68 -3.76 16.95
N PRO A 18 15.86 -5.08 17.01
CA PRO A 18 16.95 -5.79 16.33
C PRO A 18 17.02 -5.52 14.84
N LEU A 19 15.87 -5.47 14.17
CA LEU A 19 15.80 -5.23 12.74
C LEU A 19 16.24 -3.82 12.36
N SER A 20 15.88 -2.82 13.16
CA SER A 20 16.34 -1.44 12.99
C SER A 20 17.86 -1.31 13.17
N ILE A 21 18.45 -2.09 14.09
CA ILE A 21 19.90 -2.15 14.29
C ILE A 21 20.59 -2.75 13.06
N VAL A 22 20.04 -3.83 12.49
CA VAL A 22 20.58 -4.44 11.25
C VAL A 22 20.53 -3.43 10.10
N LEU A 23 19.40 -2.75 9.89
CA LEU A 23 19.25 -1.73 8.85
C LEU A 23 20.25 -0.57 9.02
N ALA A 24 20.35 -0.03 10.22
CA ALA A 24 21.28 1.07 10.53
C ALA A 24 22.74 0.63 10.32
N SER A 25 23.09 -0.58 10.74
CA SER A 25 24.44 -1.12 10.60
C SER A 25 24.85 -1.35 9.15
N VAL A 26 23.96 -1.95 8.36
CA VAL A 26 24.20 -2.19 6.93
C VAL A 26 24.27 -0.87 6.17
N ASN A 27 23.38 0.07 6.42
CA ASN A 27 23.44 1.42 5.83
C ASN A 27 24.74 2.13 6.21
N SER A 28 25.19 1.99 7.45
CA SER A 28 26.46 2.60 7.89
C SER A 28 27.66 1.99 7.15
N LEU A 29 27.69 0.67 6.94
CA LEU A 29 28.73 -0.02 6.17
C LEU A 29 28.75 0.39 4.70
N LEU A 30 27.56 0.56 4.09
CA LEU A 30 27.45 0.94 2.67
C LEU A 30 27.86 2.40 2.40
N ASN A 31 27.64 3.31 3.36
CA ASN A 31 27.75 4.76 3.14
C ASN A 31 28.89 5.46 3.87
N LYS A 32 29.66 4.76 4.74
CA LYS A 32 30.73 5.36 5.56
C LYS A 32 32.07 4.68 5.29
N GLU A 33 32.59 4.82 4.08
CA GLU A 33 33.92 4.29 3.69
C GLU A 33 35.05 4.84 4.57
N ASP A 34 34.97 6.11 4.99
CA ASP A 34 35.96 6.75 5.89
C ASP A 34 36.09 6.02 7.22
N LYS A 35 35.01 5.37 7.68
CA LYS A 35 34.99 4.67 8.96
C LYS A 35 35.36 3.19 8.86
N TYR A 36 34.93 2.53 7.78
CA TYR A 36 35.04 1.07 7.66
C TYR A 36 36.01 0.61 6.57
N GLY A 37 36.55 1.55 5.80
CA GLY A 37 37.40 1.26 4.63
C GLY A 37 36.56 0.89 3.39
N PRO A 38 37.24 0.78 2.24
CA PRO A 38 36.59 0.43 0.98
C PRO A 38 36.03 -1.00 1.01
N ILE A 39 34.83 -1.18 0.48
CA ILE A 39 34.18 -2.48 0.34
C ILE A 39 34.29 -2.97 -1.10
N THR A 40 34.48 -4.27 -1.30
CA THR A 40 34.49 -4.89 -2.63
C THR A 40 33.09 -4.93 -3.23
N ASP A 41 32.99 -5.07 -4.56
CA ASP A 41 31.70 -5.19 -5.26
C ASP A 41 30.88 -6.37 -4.76
N LEU A 42 31.52 -7.48 -4.39
CA LEU A 42 30.82 -8.65 -3.84
C LEU A 42 30.24 -8.34 -2.44
N GLN A 43 31.00 -7.64 -1.60
CA GLN A 43 30.52 -7.21 -0.28
C GLN A 43 29.38 -6.21 -0.44
N ARG A 44 29.48 -5.24 -1.33
CA ARG A 44 28.42 -4.26 -1.64
C ARG A 44 27.12 -4.97 -2.03
N LYS A 45 27.18 -5.88 -3.03
CA LYS A 45 26.01 -6.67 -3.46
C LYS A 45 25.39 -7.48 -2.32
N THR A 46 26.24 -8.02 -1.45
CA THR A 46 25.76 -8.81 -0.30
C THR A 46 25.08 -7.94 0.74
N LEU A 47 25.66 -6.78 1.08
CA LEU A 47 25.10 -5.81 2.02
C LEU A 47 23.76 -5.23 1.50
N GLU A 48 23.70 -4.88 0.22
CA GLU A 48 22.45 -4.42 -0.43
C GLU A 48 21.35 -5.49 -0.39
N ARG A 49 21.72 -6.77 -0.56
CA ARG A 49 20.77 -7.88 -0.42
C ARG A 49 20.26 -8.01 1.02
N ILE A 50 21.13 -7.87 2.01
CA ILE A 50 20.74 -7.88 3.43
C ILE A 50 19.84 -6.69 3.71
N LEU A 51 20.18 -5.49 3.25
CA LEU A 51 19.38 -4.27 3.42
C LEU A 51 17.96 -4.46 2.88
N ARG A 52 17.84 -4.91 1.62
CA ARG A 52 16.53 -5.16 0.99
C ARG A 52 15.71 -6.20 1.74
N ASN A 53 16.32 -7.29 2.25
CA ASN A 53 15.57 -8.30 2.99
C ASN A 53 15.19 -7.83 4.39
N SER A 54 16.04 -7.04 5.05
CA SER A 54 15.72 -6.45 6.35
C SER A 54 14.60 -5.42 6.24
N GLN A 55 14.61 -4.60 5.17
CA GLN A 55 13.51 -3.67 4.88
C GLN A 55 12.20 -4.42 4.66
N LYS A 56 12.22 -5.48 3.83
CA LYS A 56 11.04 -6.34 3.63
C LYS A 56 10.51 -6.94 4.93
N ALA A 57 11.39 -7.36 5.83
CA ALA A 57 10.97 -7.89 7.12
C ALA A 57 10.36 -6.82 8.02
N GLN A 58 10.87 -5.60 7.99
CA GLN A 58 10.30 -4.46 8.72
C GLN A 58 8.93 -4.08 8.18
N ASP A 59 8.78 -3.99 6.85
CA ASP A 59 7.50 -3.73 6.19
C ASP A 59 6.47 -4.80 6.55
N PHE A 60 6.90 -6.06 6.59
CA PHE A 60 6.08 -7.20 7.01
C PHE A 60 5.56 -7.07 8.45
N LEU A 61 6.46 -6.71 9.38
CA LEU A 61 6.05 -6.50 10.78
C LEU A 61 5.03 -5.36 10.88
N HIS A 62 5.26 -4.24 10.17
CA HIS A 62 4.32 -3.13 10.14
C HIS A 62 2.95 -3.55 9.58
N GLU A 63 2.92 -4.28 8.46
CA GLU A 63 1.67 -4.78 7.88
C GLU A 63 0.93 -5.73 8.84
N MET A 64 1.65 -6.62 9.54
CA MET A 64 1.05 -7.50 10.56
C MET A 64 0.43 -6.71 11.72
N ILE A 65 1.14 -5.68 12.20
CA ILE A 65 0.65 -4.79 13.27
C ILE A 65 -0.66 -4.12 12.84
N GLU A 66 -0.68 -3.60 11.64
CA GLU A 66 -1.84 -2.87 11.13
C GLU A 66 -3.06 -3.77 10.96
N VAL A 67 -2.86 -5.01 10.47
CA VAL A 67 -3.92 -6.02 10.39
C VAL A 67 -4.46 -6.34 11.78
N TYR A 68 -3.57 -6.55 12.76
CA TYR A 68 -3.97 -6.87 14.12
C TYR A 68 -4.74 -5.72 14.79
N ARG A 69 -4.22 -4.50 14.71
CA ARG A 69 -4.88 -3.30 15.25
C ARG A 69 -6.23 -3.01 14.58
N SER A 70 -6.40 -3.40 13.32
CA SER A 70 -7.66 -3.24 12.61
C SER A 70 -8.74 -4.19 13.10
N GLU A 71 -8.36 -5.42 13.51
CA GLU A 71 -9.29 -6.41 14.05
C GLU A 71 -9.92 -5.98 15.39
N GLU A 72 -9.31 -5.01 16.11
CA GLU A 72 -9.82 -4.51 17.39
C GLU A 72 -10.96 -3.48 17.27
N GLY A 73 -11.27 -3.01 16.05
CA GLY A 73 -12.40 -2.09 15.82
C GLY A 73 -12.23 -0.70 16.44
N LEU A 74 -11.03 -0.35 16.90
CA LEU A 74 -10.72 0.96 17.43
C LEU A 74 -10.49 1.94 16.28
N PHE A 75 -11.50 2.75 15.96
CA PHE A 75 -11.42 3.78 14.94
C PHE A 75 -11.23 5.17 15.56
N ARG A 76 -10.33 5.94 14.97
CA ARG A 76 -10.27 7.38 15.21
C ARG A 76 -11.36 8.05 14.38
N LYS A 77 -12.23 8.81 15.05
CA LYS A 77 -13.30 9.55 14.39
C LYS A 77 -12.75 10.91 13.92
N GLU A 78 -12.48 11.02 12.62
CA GLU A 78 -11.87 12.20 12.02
C GLU A 78 -12.64 12.62 10.75
N HIS A 79 -12.51 13.89 10.39
CA HIS A 79 -13.02 14.42 9.12
C HIS A 79 -11.96 14.24 8.03
N CYS A 80 -12.16 13.29 7.16
CA CYS A 80 -11.21 12.91 6.11
C CYS A 80 -11.45 13.72 4.83
N LEU A 81 -10.46 14.46 4.37
CA LEU A 81 -10.46 15.10 3.06
C LEU A 81 -9.98 14.08 2.01
N ILE A 82 -10.90 13.57 1.22
CA ILE A 82 -10.65 12.43 0.32
C ILE A 82 -9.60 12.75 -0.76
N GLU A 83 -9.61 13.95 -1.32
CA GLU A 83 -8.61 14.36 -2.30
C GLU A 83 -7.19 14.40 -1.71
N GLN A 84 -7.05 14.85 -0.46
CA GLN A 84 -5.77 14.84 0.24
C GLN A 84 -5.29 13.41 0.49
N ILE A 85 -6.16 12.53 0.98
CA ILE A 85 -5.83 11.12 1.22
C ILE A 85 -5.43 10.43 -0.08
N LEU A 86 -6.14 10.68 -1.18
CA LEU A 86 -5.80 10.13 -2.49
C LEU A 86 -4.41 10.60 -2.93
N ARG A 87 -4.13 11.90 -2.82
CA ARG A 87 -2.82 12.47 -3.17
C ARG A 87 -1.69 11.83 -2.37
N GLU A 88 -1.83 11.78 -1.04
CA GLU A 88 -0.82 11.18 -0.15
C GLU A 88 -0.63 9.69 -0.47
N SER A 89 -1.72 8.95 -0.68
CA SER A 89 -1.65 7.52 -1.03
C SER A 89 -0.98 7.26 -2.38
N LEU A 90 -1.17 8.14 -3.36
CA LEU A 90 -0.50 8.06 -4.66
C LEU A 90 1.00 8.30 -4.53
N ILE A 91 1.40 9.37 -3.82
CA ILE A 91 2.81 9.68 -3.59
C ILE A 91 3.50 8.54 -2.85
N ASP A 92 2.89 8.01 -1.78
CA ASP A 92 3.42 6.89 -1.00
C ASP A 92 3.59 5.63 -1.86
N ALA A 93 2.57 5.26 -2.65
CA ALA A 93 2.60 4.08 -3.49
C ALA A 93 3.61 4.20 -4.64
N LEU A 94 3.68 5.37 -5.27
CA LEU A 94 4.66 5.68 -6.33
C LEU A 94 6.08 5.71 -5.77
N GLY A 95 6.28 6.24 -4.57
CA GLY A 95 7.59 6.21 -3.90
C GLY A 95 8.16 4.79 -3.72
N LEU A 96 7.29 3.78 -3.62
CA LEU A 96 7.68 2.37 -3.52
C LEU A 96 7.95 1.70 -4.88
N ILE A 97 7.27 2.13 -5.95
CA ILE A 97 7.25 1.43 -7.24
C ILE A 97 7.97 2.23 -8.33
N GLU A 98 7.73 3.52 -8.40
CA GLU A 98 8.24 4.46 -9.40
C GLU A 98 8.71 5.77 -8.72
N PRO A 99 9.83 5.73 -7.95
CA PRO A 99 10.26 6.85 -7.08
C PRO A 99 10.45 8.17 -7.82
N HIS A 100 10.89 8.14 -9.08
CA HIS A 100 11.09 9.35 -9.89
C HIS A 100 9.79 10.14 -10.10
N ILE A 101 8.65 9.45 -10.29
CA ILE A 101 7.34 10.11 -10.42
C ILE A 101 6.91 10.69 -9.07
N ALA A 102 7.15 9.97 -7.97
CA ALA A 102 6.83 10.48 -6.63
C ALA A 102 7.62 11.76 -6.30
N GLU A 103 8.91 11.83 -6.64
CA GLU A 103 9.75 13.01 -6.46
C GLU A 103 9.22 14.21 -7.27
N GLU A 104 8.83 13.99 -8.53
CA GLU A 104 8.23 15.01 -9.38
C GLU A 104 6.92 15.54 -8.80
N LEU A 105 6.02 14.63 -8.36
CA LEU A 105 4.74 14.98 -7.72
C LEU A 105 4.93 15.71 -6.38
N CYS A 106 5.96 15.39 -5.60
CA CYS A 106 6.29 16.09 -4.36
C CYS A 106 6.73 17.54 -4.59
N SER A 107 7.41 17.82 -5.70
CA SER A 107 7.88 19.16 -6.05
C SER A 107 6.80 20.04 -6.67
N THR A 108 5.66 19.45 -7.03
CA THR A 108 4.58 20.12 -7.77
C THR A 108 3.48 20.62 -6.82
N SER A 109 2.98 21.83 -7.08
CA SER A 109 1.82 22.38 -6.37
C SER A 109 0.55 21.57 -6.71
N GLN A 110 -0.47 21.68 -5.85
CA GLN A 110 -1.77 21.08 -6.14
C GLN A 110 -2.40 21.73 -7.37
N GLY A 111 -3.07 20.94 -8.23
CA GLY A 111 -3.81 21.45 -9.36
C GLY A 111 -3.58 20.68 -10.65
N ASN A 112 -3.67 21.38 -11.79
CA ASN A 112 -3.61 20.79 -13.13
C ASN A 112 -2.28 20.07 -13.39
N GLU A 113 -1.17 20.64 -12.95
CA GLU A 113 0.16 20.09 -13.16
C GLU A 113 0.32 18.69 -12.51
N PHE A 114 -0.20 18.50 -11.29
CA PHE A 114 -0.24 17.20 -10.63
C PHE A 114 -1.02 16.16 -11.46
N GLN A 115 -2.18 16.57 -11.98
CA GLN A 115 -3.01 15.70 -12.81
C GLN A 115 -2.36 15.37 -14.16
N ASP A 116 -1.62 16.32 -14.74
CA ASP A 116 -0.95 16.13 -16.02
C ASP A 116 0.22 15.15 -15.88
N ILE A 117 1.04 15.26 -14.83
CA ILE A 117 2.10 14.29 -14.52
C ILE A 117 1.50 12.87 -14.36
N LEU A 118 0.41 12.74 -13.62
CA LEU A 118 -0.26 11.44 -13.46
C LEU A 118 -0.71 10.86 -14.81
N LYS A 119 -1.36 11.67 -15.65
CA LYS A 119 -1.88 11.23 -16.96
C LYS A 119 -0.75 10.83 -17.92
N GLU A 120 0.35 11.59 -17.95
CA GLU A 120 1.53 11.26 -18.76
C GLU A 120 2.12 9.90 -18.38
N ASN A 121 2.00 9.54 -17.10
CA ASN A 121 2.42 8.25 -16.57
C ASN A 121 1.31 7.16 -16.57
N GLY A 122 0.20 7.40 -17.29
CA GLY A 122 -0.89 6.44 -17.44
C GLY A 122 -1.74 6.25 -16.18
N ILE A 123 -1.73 7.23 -15.25
CA ILE A 123 -2.50 7.20 -14.01
C ILE A 123 -3.64 8.21 -14.13
N PHE A 124 -4.87 7.71 -13.98
CA PHE A 124 -6.08 8.52 -14.09
C PHE A 124 -6.79 8.54 -12.74
N THR A 125 -7.16 9.71 -12.26
CA THR A 125 -7.86 9.88 -10.99
C THR A 125 -9.14 10.67 -11.17
N GLU A 126 -10.16 10.29 -10.42
CA GLU A 126 -11.47 10.92 -10.43
C GLU A 126 -12.06 10.88 -9.02
N VAL A 127 -12.48 12.04 -8.49
CA VAL A 127 -13.22 12.14 -7.23
C VAL A 127 -14.54 12.83 -7.51
N THR A 128 -15.64 12.16 -7.22
CA THR A 128 -17.00 12.64 -7.55
C THR A 128 -17.97 12.44 -6.38
N GLY A 129 -19.17 13.04 -6.48
CA GLY A 129 -20.19 12.96 -5.44
C GLY A 129 -19.89 13.88 -4.26
N ARG A 130 -20.55 13.63 -3.14
CA ARG A 130 -20.49 14.48 -1.94
C ARG A 130 -19.08 14.69 -1.42
N TYR A 131 -18.24 13.65 -1.45
CA TYR A 131 -16.91 13.67 -0.83
C TYR A 131 -15.81 14.33 -1.69
N SER A 132 -16.17 14.86 -2.87
CA SER A 132 -15.31 15.79 -3.61
C SER A 132 -15.27 17.19 -2.97
N ALA A 133 -16.30 17.57 -2.20
CA ALA A 133 -16.42 18.90 -1.59
C ALA A 133 -16.64 18.86 -0.06
N SER A 134 -17.02 17.72 0.50
CA SER A 134 -17.28 17.54 1.93
C SER A 134 -16.42 16.42 2.51
N PRO A 135 -15.99 16.54 3.77
CA PRO A 135 -15.18 15.49 4.37
C PRO A 135 -16.02 14.22 4.62
N PHE A 136 -15.35 13.08 4.51
CA PHE A 136 -15.86 11.77 4.93
C PHE A 136 -15.52 11.55 6.40
N PHE A 137 -16.49 11.10 7.21
CA PHE A 137 -16.28 10.89 8.62
C PHE A 137 -15.85 9.46 8.91
N HIS A 138 -14.54 9.26 9.13
CA HIS A 138 -13.94 7.95 9.38
C HIS A 138 -12.52 8.06 9.93
N ASP A 139 -11.81 6.95 10.10
CA ASP A 139 -10.38 6.88 10.43
C ASP A 139 -9.55 7.14 9.18
N GLN A 140 -8.92 8.31 9.10
CA GLN A 140 -8.12 8.75 7.95
C GLN A 140 -6.99 7.78 7.62
N LYS A 141 -6.26 7.30 8.63
CA LYS A 141 -5.12 6.40 8.42
C LYS A 141 -5.54 5.07 7.82
N LYS A 142 -6.67 4.53 8.24
CA LYS A 142 -7.18 3.27 7.72
C LYS A 142 -7.70 3.40 6.29
N VAL A 143 -8.37 4.52 5.96
CA VAL A 143 -8.79 4.83 4.59
C VAL A 143 -7.55 5.00 3.69
N GLN A 144 -6.54 5.74 4.15
CA GLN A 144 -5.26 5.91 3.44
C GLN A 144 -4.57 4.57 3.20
N GLN A 145 -4.55 3.67 4.18
CA GLN A 145 -3.95 2.36 4.07
C GLN A 145 -4.66 1.48 3.03
N ILE A 146 -6.00 1.50 2.98
CA ILE A 146 -6.77 0.81 1.95
C ILE A 146 -6.37 1.35 0.56
N LEU A 147 -6.41 2.66 0.37
CA LEU A 147 -6.03 3.30 -0.89
C LEU A 147 -4.60 2.95 -1.30
N ARG A 148 -3.63 3.12 -0.42
CA ARG A 148 -2.22 2.81 -0.69
C ARG A 148 -2.05 1.35 -1.14
N ASN A 149 -2.68 0.40 -0.47
CA ASN A 149 -2.57 -1.02 -0.81
C ASN A 149 -3.19 -1.34 -2.18
N LEU A 150 -4.36 -0.78 -2.49
CA LEU A 150 -5.01 -0.95 -3.78
C LEU A 150 -4.18 -0.33 -4.91
N ILE A 151 -3.72 0.92 -4.73
CA ILE A 151 -2.88 1.65 -5.70
C ILE A 151 -1.55 0.93 -5.92
N THR A 152 -0.86 0.51 -4.84
CA THR A 152 0.40 -0.23 -4.95
C THR A 152 0.23 -1.52 -5.74
N ASN A 153 -0.88 -2.25 -5.55
CA ASN A 153 -1.15 -3.45 -6.32
C ASN A 153 -1.40 -3.12 -7.79
N ALA A 154 -2.23 -2.12 -8.10
CA ALA A 154 -2.49 -1.72 -9.48
C ALA A 154 -1.20 -1.25 -10.19
N LEU A 155 -0.35 -0.45 -9.54
CA LEU A 155 0.96 -0.04 -10.08
C LEU A 155 1.88 -1.23 -10.36
N LYS A 156 1.88 -2.26 -9.50
CA LYS A 156 2.70 -3.46 -9.67
C LYS A 156 2.28 -4.32 -10.86
N TYR A 157 1.01 -4.41 -11.13
CA TYR A 157 0.46 -5.37 -12.09
C TYR A 157 -0.04 -4.75 -13.38
N ARG A 158 -0.19 -3.40 -13.47
CA ARG A 158 -0.56 -2.71 -14.70
C ARG A 158 0.46 -2.93 -15.83
N ARG A 159 -0.02 -2.89 -17.05
CA ARG A 159 0.85 -2.80 -18.24
C ARG A 159 1.22 -1.37 -18.53
N LYS A 160 0.22 -0.48 -18.60
CA LYS A 160 0.39 0.94 -18.94
C LYS A 160 -0.55 1.86 -18.16
N ARG A 161 -1.75 1.38 -17.79
CA ARG A 161 -2.81 2.24 -17.26
C ARG A 161 -3.31 1.76 -15.91
N MET A 162 -3.63 2.75 -15.08
CA MET A 162 -4.35 2.58 -13.83
C MET A 162 -5.37 3.70 -13.69
N LYS A 163 -6.58 3.37 -13.21
CA LYS A 163 -7.60 4.36 -12.85
C LYS A 163 -7.95 4.21 -11.38
N VAL A 164 -7.98 5.32 -10.65
CA VAL A 164 -8.53 5.41 -9.29
C VAL A 164 -9.76 6.29 -9.36
N ALA A 165 -10.93 5.73 -9.12
CA ALA A 165 -12.18 6.47 -9.05
C ALA A 165 -12.73 6.39 -7.63
N ILE A 166 -13.02 7.55 -7.05
CA ILE A 166 -13.65 7.67 -5.74
C ILE A 166 -14.97 8.39 -5.91
N HIS A 167 -16.02 7.76 -5.43
CA HIS A 167 -17.38 8.31 -5.47
C HIS A 167 -18.07 8.08 -4.14
N GLY A 168 -19.00 8.94 -3.76
CA GLY A 168 -19.84 8.67 -2.62
C GLY A 168 -20.82 9.78 -2.30
N ASP A 169 -22.03 9.36 -1.93
CA ASP A 169 -23.07 10.24 -1.41
C ASP A 169 -23.37 9.91 0.07
N MET A 170 -23.55 8.64 0.41
CA MET A 170 -23.61 8.13 1.78
C MET A 170 -22.34 7.35 2.11
N ASP A 171 -22.11 6.25 1.41
CA ASP A 171 -20.91 5.44 1.57
C ASP A 171 -19.79 5.98 0.69
N LEU A 172 -18.55 5.80 1.13
CA LEU A 172 -17.35 6.05 0.31
C LEU A 172 -17.09 4.82 -0.55
N ILE A 173 -17.09 5.00 -1.87
CA ILE A 173 -16.80 3.96 -2.85
C ILE A 173 -15.46 4.28 -3.51
N ILE A 174 -14.50 3.37 -3.37
CA ILE A 174 -13.16 3.46 -3.94
C ILE A 174 -13.00 2.34 -4.95
N SER A 175 -12.76 2.66 -6.21
CA SER A 175 -12.47 1.71 -7.27
C SER A 175 -11.06 1.95 -7.81
N VAL A 176 -10.24 0.90 -7.85
CA VAL A 176 -8.92 0.92 -8.46
C VAL A 176 -8.86 -0.15 -9.54
N GLU A 177 -8.59 0.30 -10.76
CA GLU A 177 -8.56 -0.53 -11.96
C GLU A 177 -7.18 -0.47 -12.60
N ASP A 178 -6.66 -1.61 -13.06
CA ASP A 178 -5.43 -1.74 -13.85
C ASP A 178 -5.69 -2.51 -15.15
N ASP A 179 -4.84 -2.29 -16.14
CA ASP A 179 -4.84 -2.99 -17.44
C ASP A 179 -3.86 -4.18 -17.47
N GLY A 180 -3.60 -4.80 -16.32
CA GLY A 180 -2.63 -5.86 -16.14
C GLY A 180 -3.03 -7.21 -16.73
N THR A 181 -2.38 -8.26 -16.25
CA THR A 181 -2.63 -9.64 -16.70
C THR A 181 -3.96 -10.19 -16.20
N GLY A 182 -4.57 -9.52 -15.20
CA GLY A 182 -5.77 -10.00 -14.54
C GLY A 182 -5.51 -11.23 -13.66
N ILE A 183 -6.56 -11.73 -13.04
CA ILE A 183 -6.53 -12.82 -12.07
C ILE A 183 -7.41 -13.96 -12.57
N PRO A 184 -6.83 -15.16 -12.81
CA PRO A 184 -7.59 -16.35 -13.18
C PRO A 184 -8.67 -16.67 -12.16
N LYS A 185 -9.83 -17.11 -12.61
CA LYS A 185 -11.01 -17.34 -11.76
C LYS A 185 -10.72 -18.26 -10.57
N GLU A 186 -9.89 -19.28 -10.78
CA GLU A 186 -9.52 -20.27 -9.76
C GLU A 186 -8.66 -19.68 -8.64
N LYS A 187 -8.08 -18.49 -8.86
CA LYS A 187 -7.22 -17.81 -7.88
C LYS A 187 -7.90 -16.64 -7.17
N GLN A 188 -9.05 -16.19 -7.66
CA GLN A 188 -9.73 -15.00 -7.14
C GLN A 188 -10.13 -15.13 -5.66
N ASP A 189 -10.52 -16.30 -5.21
CA ASP A 189 -10.84 -16.55 -3.80
C ASP A 189 -9.61 -16.50 -2.88
N TYR A 190 -8.43 -16.77 -3.44
CA TYR A 190 -7.19 -16.85 -2.67
C TYR A 190 -6.43 -15.53 -2.56
N ILE A 191 -6.68 -14.55 -3.43
CA ILE A 191 -5.91 -13.29 -3.42
C ILE A 191 -6.04 -12.49 -2.12
N PHE A 192 -7.10 -12.73 -1.35
CA PHE A 192 -7.32 -12.11 -0.05
C PHE A 192 -6.77 -12.95 1.12
N THR A 193 -6.17 -14.12 0.83
CA THR A 193 -5.51 -14.91 1.87
C THR A 193 -4.12 -14.39 2.16
N ARG A 194 -3.73 -14.41 3.44
CA ARG A 194 -2.39 -13.96 3.87
C ARG A 194 -1.31 -14.81 3.17
N PHE A 195 -0.21 -14.18 2.75
CA PHE A 195 0.93 -14.82 2.07
C PHE A 195 0.64 -15.34 0.65
N PHE A 196 -0.54 -15.12 0.12
CA PHE A 196 -0.83 -15.56 -1.23
C PHE A 196 -0.13 -14.65 -2.25
N ARG A 197 0.60 -15.26 -3.17
CA ARG A 197 1.21 -14.60 -4.33
C ARG A 197 0.99 -15.44 -5.56
N MET A 198 0.57 -14.81 -6.64
CA MET A 198 0.61 -15.46 -7.94
C MET A 198 2.09 -15.61 -8.34
N LYS A 199 2.53 -16.85 -8.59
CA LYS A 199 3.85 -17.11 -9.16
C LYS A 199 3.77 -16.76 -10.65
N ASP A 200 4.16 -15.56 -10.99
CA ASP A 200 4.29 -15.14 -12.38
C ASP A 200 5.77 -14.91 -12.69
N LYS A 201 6.24 -15.46 -13.82
CA LYS A 201 7.65 -15.34 -14.26
C LYS A 201 8.00 -13.90 -14.65
N THR A 202 7.02 -13.09 -15.01
CA THR A 202 7.18 -11.71 -15.45
C THR A 202 7.33 -10.70 -14.31
N HIS A 203 6.89 -11.04 -13.09
CA HIS A 203 6.89 -10.14 -11.94
C HIS A 203 7.64 -10.71 -10.72
N ALA A 204 8.57 -11.64 -10.94
CA ALA A 204 9.33 -12.30 -9.87
C ALA A 204 10.16 -11.32 -9.01
N ASP A 205 10.56 -10.18 -9.58
CA ASP A 205 11.38 -9.16 -8.90
C ASP A 205 10.56 -8.05 -8.20
N ILE A 206 9.23 -7.98 -8.43
CA ILE A 206 8.40 -6.98 -7.80
C ILE A 206 8.10 -7.42 -6.36
N GLY A 207 8.78 -6.77 -5.42
CA GLY A 207 8.69 -7.08 -3.99
C GLY A 207 7.27 -6.92 -3.43
N GLY A 208 6.96 -7.72 -2.41
CA GLY A 208 5.71 -7.70 -1.65
C GLY A 208 5.48 -9.07 -1.02
N LEU A 209 4.96 -9.09 0.21
CA LEU A 209 4.82 -10.32 1.00
C LEU A 209 3.46 -11.00 0.85
N GLY A 210 2.54 -10.43 0.03
CA GLY A 210 1.19 -10.98 -0.15
C GLY A 210 0.23 -10.64 0.99
N PHE A 211 0.47 -9.51 1.69
CA PHE A 211 -0.40 -9.04 2.77
C PHE A 211 -1.34 -7.91 2.38
N GLY A 212 -1.01 -7.11 1.37
CA GLY A 212 -1.75 -5.90 1.05
C GLY A 212 -3.26 -6.11 0.88
N LEU A 213 -3.67 -7.12 0.09
CA LEU A 213 -5.11 -7.39 -0.11
C LEU A 213 -5.77 -8.07 1.09
N SER A 214 -5.06 -8.89 1.86
CA SER A 214 -5.60 -9.45 3.10
C SER A 214 -5.78 -8.37 4.17
N CYS A 215 -4.89 -7.37 4.21
CA CYS A 215 -5.05 -6.18 5.04
C CYS A 215 -6.26 -5.34 4.60
N VAL A 216 -6.43 -5.08 3.30
CA VAL A 216 -7.61 -4.38 2.77
C VAL A 216 -8.89 -5.11 3.19
N LYS A 217 -8.95 -6.43 3.02
CA LYS A 217 -10.11 -7.23 3.42
C LYS A 217 -10.43 -7.08 4.91
N ALA A 218 -9.43 -7.26 5.78
CA ALA A 218 -9.59 -7.14 7.23
C ALA A 218 -10.08 -5.74 7.65
N LEU A 219 -9.49 -4.67 7.07
CA LEU A 219 -9.92 -3.30 7.32
C LEU A 219 -11.36 -3.05 6.89
N VAL A 220 -11.71 -3.46 5.66
CA VAL A 220 -13.05 -3.26 5.10
C VAL A 220 -14.10 -4.01 5.91
N GLU A 221 -13.85 -5.27 6.29
CA GLU A 221 -14.75 -6.07 7.14
C GLU A 221 -14.94 -5.41 8.51
N THR A 222 -13.87 -4.91 9.14
CA THR A 222 -13.95 -4.21 10.43
C THR A 222 -14.73 -2.89 10.32
N MET A 223 -14.63 -2.21 9.18
CA MET A 223 -15.41 -1.00 8.85
C MET A 223 -16.87 -1.32 8.45
N LYS A 224 -17.29 -2.59 8.49
CA LYS A 224 -18.61 -3.05 8.00
C LYS A 224 -18.86 -2.69 6.53
N GLY A 225 -17.80 -2.60 5.76
CA GLY A 225 -17.81 -2.33 4.34
C GLY A 225 -17.86 -3.60 3.50
N GLU A 226 -17.68 -3.43 2.19
CA GLU A 226 -17.72 -4.52 1.22
C GLU A 226 -16.56 -4.36 0.23
N ILE A 227 -16.00 -5.48 -0.22
CA ILE A 227 -14.98 -5.51 -1.28
C ILE A 227 -15.48 -6.36 -2.44
N ILE A 228 -15.37 -5.82 -3.66
CA ILE A 228 -15.80 -6.46 -4.91
C ILE A 228 -14.59 -6.56 -5.83
N LEU A 229 -14.37 -7.75 -6.37
CA LEU A 229 -13.34 -8.02 -7.36
C LEU A 229 -13.98 -8.30 -8.71
N VAL A 230 -13.55 -7.56 -9.73
CA VAL A 230 -13.86 -7.87 -11.14
C VAL A 230 -12.52 -8.02 -11.85
N SER A 231 -12.24 -9.23 -12.32
CA SER A 231 -10.99 -9.53 -13.01
C SER A 231 -11.17 -10.71 -13.95
N GLY A 232 -10.39 -10.72 -15.02
CA GLY A 232 -10.30 -11.81 -15.97
C GLY A 232 -8.91 -11.91 -16.55
N GLU A 233 -8.50 -13.11 -16.95
CA GLU A 233 -7.19 -13.33 -17.54
C GLU A 233 -7.00 -12.48 -18.79
N GLY A 234 -5.98 -11.63 -18.80
CA GLY A 234 -5.66 -10.71 -19.90
C GLY A 234 -6.47 -9.40 -19.93
N THR A 235 -7.48 -9.21 -19.08
CA THR A 235 -8.38 -8.05 -19.09
C THR A 235 -8.08 -7.01 -17.99
N GLY A 236 -7.10 -7.27 -17.12
CA GLY A 236 -6.81 -6.43 -15.98
C GLY A 236 -7.63 -6.76 -14.74
N THR A 237 -7.55 -5.90 -13.73
CA THR A 237 -8.23 -6.09 -12.44
C THR A 237 -8.88 -4.80 -12.00
N CYS A 238 -10.11 -4.87 -11.53
CA CYS A 238 -10.80 -3.80 -10.83
C CYS A 238 -11.19 -4.28 -9.43
N LEU A 239 -10.69 -3.58 -8.42
CA LEU A 239 -11.04 -3.76 -7.01
C LEU A 239 -11.87 -2.56 -6.55
N THR A 240 -13.09 -2.83 -6.09
CA THR A 240 -13.99 -1.81 -5.55
C THR A 240 -14.24 -2.07 -4.08
N VAL A 241 -14.06 -1.05 -3.27
CA VAL A 241 -14.31 -1.06 -1.82
C VAL A 241 -15.40 -0.07 -1.49
N ARG A 242 -16.40 -0.49 -0.70
CA ARG A 242 -17.47 0.34 -0.16
C ARG A 242 -17.29 0.46 1.35
N ILE A 243 -17.22 1.67 1.86
CA ILE A 243 -17.00 1.97 3.30
C ILE A 243 -18.14 2.87 3.78
N PRO A 244 -18.99 2.43 4.74
CA PRO A 244 -19.97 3.31 5.37
C PRO A 244 -19.28 4.35 6.26
N PRO A 245 -19.86 5.54 6.45
CA PRO A 245 -19.34 6.51 7.42
C PRO A 245 -19.46 5.98 8.84
N LEU A 246 -18.59 6.43 9.74
CA LEU A 246 -18.74 6.18 11.17
C LEU A 246 -19.91 7.01 11.74
N GLU A 247 -20.71 6.41 12.61
CA GLU A 247 -21.78 7.06 13.35
C GLU A 247 -21.26 7.90 14.55
#